data_1881c7456f9447fc86d508e8ef2a156f
#
_entry.id   1881c7456f9447fc86d508e8ef2a156f
#
_cell.length_a   1.000
_cell.length_b   1.000
_cell.length_c   1.000
_cell.angle_alpha   90.00
_cell.angle_beta   90.00
_cell.angle_gamma   90.00
#
_symmetry.space_group_name_H-M   'P 1'
#
loop_
_entity.id
_entity.type
_entity.pdbx_description
1 polymer ?
#
loop_
_entity_poly.entity_id
_entity_poly.type
_entity_poly.pdbx_seq_one_letter_code
_entity_poly.pdbx_strand_id
1 'polypeptide(L)'
;MPDNLTVYNPYVFINDYIAMVIGMLVCAAAGAIILPPNSRWLWSRLEQDLRGQVLFAISGRLRGLGSAFESRTRDLLHQAYGLAVGQPKVQSTLLRWMFVVLEVGHAIIELRKEQAILPVHPCYAESQPWRQAIRVMGRALARLFLQPSVANHERALVAVDHAISRVQATDEPFARHFDTSALRRVQSYLHFIRTSLLDPQSPLAQLPPAQGLPDAP
;
A
#
# COMPACT_ATOMS: atom_id res chain seq x y z
N MET A 1 27.78 -54.43 -33.24
CA MET A 1 27.72 -54.43 -31.80
C MET A 1 28.50 -53.21 -31.34
N PRO A 2 27.93 -52.21 -30.68
CA PRO A 2 28.71 -51.15 -30.12
C PRO A 2 29.34 -51.63 -28.82
N ASP A 3 30.67 -51.75 -28.82
CA ASP A 3 31.45 -52.04 -27.62
C ASP A 3 31.39 -50.82 -26.67
N ASN A 4 30.48 -50.89 -25.71
CA ASN A 4 30.40 -49.92 -24.64
C ASN A 4 31.43 -50.30 -23.57
N LEU A 5 32.69 -50.01 -23.86
CA LEU A 5 33.79 -50.08 -22.90
C LEU A 5 33.71 -48.85 -21.99
N THR A 6 32.78 -48.87 -21.03
CA THR A 6 32.83 -47.97 -19.89
C THR A 6 34.05 -48.33 -19.04
N VAL A 7 35.18 -47.72 -19.32
CA VAL A 7 36.35 -47.80 -18.45
C VAL A 7 35.97 -47.09 -17.15
N TYR A 8 35.61 -47.87 -16.13
CA TYR A 8 35.33 -47.38 -14.80
C TYR A 8 36.59 -46.77 -14.18
N ASN A 9 36.68 -45.44 -14.18
CA ASN A 9 37.78 -44.73 -13.54
C ASN A 9 37.29 -44.20 -12.19
N PRO A 10 37.66 -44.81 -11.07
CA PRO A 10 37.19 -44.40 -9.73
C PRO A 10 37.58 -42.95 -9.36
N TYR A 11 38.70 -42.44 -9.90
CA TYR A 11 39.13 -41.08 -9.64
C TYR A 11 38.22 -40.05 -10.30
N VAL A 12 37.74 -40.30 -11.50
CA VAL A 12 36.78 -39.42 -12.18
C VAL A 12 35.44 -39.40 -11.44
N PHE A 13 34.97 -40.58 -11.03
CA PHE A 13 33.73 -40.72 -10.27
C PHE A 13 33.80 -39.96 -8.92
N ILE A 14 34.91 -40.10 -8.18
CA ILE A 14 35.11 -39.38 -6.90
C ILE A 14 35.19 -37.88 -7.13
N ASN A 15 35.88 -37.41 -8.17
CA ASN A 15 36.01 -35.99 -8.50
C ASN A 15 34.65 -35.39 -8.87
N ASP A 16 33.86 -36.08 -9.69
CA ASP A 16 32.51 -35.63 -10.09
C ASP A 16 31.56 -35.59 -8.89
N TYR A 17 31.65 -36.55 -7.97
CA TYR A 17 30.86 -36.54 -6.75
C TYR A 17 31.22 -35.39 -5.82
N ILE A 18 32.51 -35.11 -5.64
CA ILE A 18 33.00 -33.98 -4.84
C ILE A 18 32.55 -32.66 -5.50
N ALA A 19 32.67 -32.52 -6.81
CA ALA A 19 32.22 -31.35 -7.54
C ALA A 19 30.71 -31.11 -7.37
N MET A 20 29.89 -32.18 -7.42
CA MET A 20 28.45 -32.10 -7.19
C MET A 20 28.12 -31.64 -5.75
N VAL A 21 28.80 -32.22 -4.75
CA VAL A 21 28.60 -31.81 -3.33
C VAL A 21 28.99 -30.35 -3.12
N ILE A 22 30.12 -29.91 -3.66
CA ILE A 22 30.53 -28.47 -3.59
C ILE A 22 29.51 -27.61 -4.30
N GLY A 23 29.03 -27.96 -5.46
CA GLY A 23 27.99 -27.26 -6.19
C GLY A 23 26.69 -27.08 -5.37
N MET A 24 26.23 -28.18 -4.74
CA MET A 24 25.07 -28.16 -3.85
C MET A 24 25.28 -27.24 -2.64
N LEU A 25 26.45 -27.27 -2.01
CA LEU A 25 26.78 -26.39 -0.88
C LEU A 25 26.83 -24.94 -1.29
N VAL A 26 27.41 -24.61 -2.43
CA VAL A 26 27.43 -23.24 -2.98
C VAL A 26 26.01 -22.76 -3.29
N CYS A 27 25.17 -23.59 -3.92
CA CYS A 27 23.78 -23.26 -4.18
C CYS A 27 22.98 -23.07 -2.88
N ALA A 28 23.19 -23.90 -1.87
CA ALA A 28 22.54 -23.78 -0.56
C ALA A 28 22.98 -22.49 0.16
N ALA A 29 24.28 -22.18 0.14
CA ALA A 29 24.82 -20.95 0.71
C ALA A 29 24.30 -19.70 -0.02
N ALA A 30 24.30 -19.71 -1.35
CA ALA A 30 23.74 -18.63 -2.15
C ALA A 30 22.24 -18.45 -1.89
N GLY A 31 21.47 -19.54 -1.81
CA GLY A 31 20.07 -19.52 -1.45
C GLY A 31 19.81 -18.92 -0.06
N ALA A 32 20.63 -19.27 0.93
CA ALA A 32 20.51 -18.74 2.29
C ALA A 32 20.84 -17.24 2.38
N ILE A 33 21.72 -16.73 1.52
CA ILE A 33 22.11 -15.32 1.46
C ILE A 33 21.08 -14.50 0.67
N ILE A 34 20.63 -15.02 -0.49
CA ILE A 34 19.72 -14.29 -1.40
C ILE A 34 18.27 -14.38 -0.90
N LEU A 35 17.88 -15.51 -0.32
CA LEU A 35 16.55 -15.76 0.25
C LEU A 35 16.69 -16.04 1.73
N PRO A 36 16.93 -15.00 2.56
CA PRO A 36 17.03 -15.23 4.00
C PRO A 36 15.74 -15.90 4.49
N PRO A 37 15.82 -17.00 5.24
CA PRO A 37 14.65 -17.76 5.72
C PRO A 37 13.86 -17.00 6.79
N ASN A 38 14.10 -15.69 6.92
CA ASN A 38 13.43 -14.84 7.90
C ASN A 38 12.07 -14.40 7.36
N SER A 39 11.06 -15.20 7.65
CA SER A 39 9.67 -14.87 7.32
C SER A 39 9.26 -13.47 7.78
N ARG A 40 9.78 -12.98 8.92
CA ARG A 40 9.48 -11.65 9.45
C ARG A 40 9.88 -10.52 8.49
N TRP A 41 11.04 -10.65 7.84
CA TRP A 41 11.49 -9.66 6.86
C TRP A 41 10.57 -9.62 5.64
N LEU A 42 10.18 -10.78 5.13
CA LEU A 42 9.23 -10.87 4.00
C LEU A 42 7.88 -10.23 4.34
N TRP A 43 7.40 -10.46 5.57
CA TRP A 43 6.15 -9.88 6.06
C TRP A 43 6.21 -8.36 6.16
N SER A 44 7.26 -7.83 6.76
CA SER A 44 7.44 -6.38 6.87
C SER A 44 7.57 -5.72 5.49
N ARG A 45 8.23 -6.39 4.56
CA ARG A 45 8.36 -5.92 3.17
C ARG A 45 7.01 -5.89 2.47
N LEU A 46 6.25 -6.98 2.57
CA LEU A 46 4.93 -7.07 1.96
C LEU A 46 3.94 -6.04 2.54
N GLU A 47 3.95 -5.84 3.86
CA GLU A 47 3.18 -4.81 4.51
C GLU A 47 3.57 -3.40 4.03
N GLN A 48 4.86 -3.15 3.88
CA GLN A 48 5.36 -1.88 3.33
C GLN A 48 4.91 -1.68 1.88
N ASP A 49 4.98 -2.72 1.05
CA ASP A 49 4.56 -2.67 -0.35
C ASP A 49 3.04 -2.47 -0.47
N LEU A 50 2.23 -3.08 0.41
CA LEU A 50 0.78 -2.82 0.51
C LEU A 50 0.51 -1.35 0.85
N ARG A 51 1.13 -0.82 1.88
CA ARG A 51 0.98 0.59 2.27
C ARG A 51 1.42 1.53 1.16
N GLY A 52 2.45 1.15 0.41
CA GLY A 52 2.93 1.86 -0.78
C GLY A 52 1.87 2.03 -1.88
N GLN A 53 0.85 1.15 -1.94
CA GLN A 53 -0.24 1.31 -2.93
C GLN A 53 -1.09 2.55 -2.67
N VAL A 54 -1.24 3.00 -1.43
CA VAL A 54 -1.94 4.28 -1.14
C VAL A 54 -1.15 5.47 -1.69
N LEU A 55 0.18 5.44 -1.59
CA LEU A 55 1.03 6.47 -2.21
C LEU A 55 0.89 6.46 -3.72
N PHE A 56 0.81 5.27 -4.32
CA PHE A 56 0.57 5.14 -5.75
C PHE A 56 -0.81 5.70 -6.14
N ALA A 57 -1.86 5.48 -5.33
CA ALA A 57 -3.18 6.09 -5.54
C ALA A 57 -3.13 7.62 -5.45
N ILE A 58 -2.32 8.19 -4.53
CA ILE A 58 -2.17 9.64 -4.35
C ILE A 58 -1.40 10.29 -5.52
N SER A 59 -0.30 9.69 -5.96
CA SER A 59 0.67 10.32 -6.86
C SER A 59 0.67 9.78 -8.30
N GLY A 60 0.07 8.61 -8.54
CA GLY A 60 0.05 7.95 -9.84
C GLY A 60 -0.68 8.75 -10.92
N ARG A 61 -0.38 8.50 -12.20
CA ARG A 61 -1.11 9.10 -13.33
C ARG A 61 -2.54 8.59 -13.36
N LEU A 62 -3.52 9.47 -13.48
CA LEU A 62 -4.95 9.14 -13.35
C LEU A 62 -5.44 8.15 -14.43
N ARG A 63 -4.88 8.22 -15.66
CA ARG A 63 -5.24 7.29 -16.75
C ARG A 63 -4.82 5.86 -16.39
N GLY A 64 -5.79 4.96 -16.28
CA GLY A 64 -5.56 3.56 -15.93
C GLY A 64 -5.15 3.31 -14.46
N LEU A 65 -5.22 4.34 -13.60
CA LEU A 65 -4.79 4.25 -12.20
C LEU A 65 -5.59 3.20 -11.42
N GLY A 66 -6.92 3.15 -11.60
CA GLY A 66 -7.79 2.20 -10.92
C GLY A 66 -7.41 0.75 -11.23
N SER A 67 -7.35 0.39 -12.50
CA SER A 67 -6.99 -0.98 -12.93
C SER A 67 -5.57 -1.37 -12.52
N ALA A 68 -4.61 -0.44 -12.59
CA ALA A 68 -3.25 -0.69 -12.14
C ALA A 68 -3.16 -0.87 -10.62
N PHE A 69 -3.93 -0.09 -9.84
CA PHE A 69 -4.04 -0.22 -8.39
C PHE A 69 -4.64 -1.57 -8.00
N GLU A 70 -5.76 -1.96 -8.62
CA GLU A 70 -6.42 -3.25 -8.37
C GLU A 70 -5.52 -4.44 -8.72
N SER A 71 -4.85 -4.41 -9.89
CA SER A 71 -3.94 -5.47 -10.29
C SER A 71 -2.80 -5.63 -9.28
N ARG A 72 -2.12 -4.55 -8.94
CA ARG A 72 -1.01 -4.58 -7.97
C ARG A 72 -1.43 -5.06 -6.59
N THR A 73 -2.59 -4.60 -6.11
CA THR A 73 -3.10 -5.02 -4.79
C THR A 73 -3.49 -6.49 -4.80
N ARG A 74 -4.06 -6.99 -5.92
CA ARG A 74 -4.37 -8.41 -6.09
C ARG A 74 -3.10 -9.27 -6.12
N ASP A 75 -2.06 -8.83 -6.81
CA ASP A 75 -0.77 -9.53 -6.86
C ASP A 75 -0.13 -9.63 -5.47
N LEU A 76 -0.16 -8.54 -4.70
CA LEU A 76 0.31 -8.51 -3.31
C LEU A 76 -0.51 -9.44 -2.42
N LEU A 77 -1.83 -9.53 -2.63
CA LEU A 77 -2.70 -10.47 -1.92
C LEU A 77 -2.32 -11.92 -2.19
N HIS A 78 -2.09 -12.28 -3.46
CA HIS A 78 -1.65 -13.63 -3.81
C HIS A 78 -0.31 -13.98 -3.16
N GLN A 79 0.65 -13.05 -3.15
CA GLN A 79 1.92 -13.23 -2.46
C GLN A 79 1.71 -13.41 -0.94
N ALA A 80 0.84 -12.58 -0.32
CA ALA A 80 0.49 -12.67 1.08
C ALA A 80 -0.10 -14.04 1.44
N TYR A 81 -1.04 -14.52 0.63
CA TYR A 81 -1.65 -15.83 0.84
C TYR A 81 -0.65 -16.98 0.76
N GLY A 82 0.23 -16.97 -0.25
CA GLY A 82 1.26 -17.98 -0.43
C GLY A 82 2.25 -18.06 0.74
N LEU A 83 2.60 -16.91 1.31
CA LEU A 83 3.53 -16.83 2.44
C LEU A 83 2.87 -17.12 3.80
N ALA A 84 1.57 -16.84 3.95
CA ALA A 84 0.82 -16.94 5.22
C ALA A 84 0.34 -18.35 5.57
N VAL A 85 0.64 -19.35 4.72
CA VAL A 85 0.27 -20.74 4.98
C VAL A 85 0.82 -21.18 6.33
N GLY A 86 -0.08 -21.56 7.25
CA GLY A 86 0.29 -22.00 8.60
C GLY A 86 0.48 -20.89 9.66
N GLN A 87 0.28 -19.60 9.32
CA GLN A 87 0.42 -18.48 10.25
C GLN A 87 -0.85 -17.59 10.31
N PRO A 88 -1.94 -18.02 10.97
CA PRO A 88 -3.24 -17.33 10.93
C PRO A 88 -3.22 -15.90 11.48
N LYS A 89 -2.38 -15.60 12.49
CA LYS A 89 -2.26 -14.25 13.06
C LYS A 89 -1.65 -13.26 12.05
N VAL A 90 -0.64 -13.68 11.31
CA VAL A 90 0.00 -12.85 10.29
C VAL A 90 -0.95 -12.62 9.12
N GLN A 91 -1.63 -13.66 8.70
CA GLN A 91 -2.65 -13.60 7.64
C GLN A 91 -3.75 -12.58 7.99
N SER A 92 -4.28 -12.61 9.22
CA SER A 92 -5.32 -11.67 9.64
C SER A 92 -4.82 -10.20 9.65
N THR A 93 -3.60 -9.96 10.07
CA THR A 93 -3.01 -8.61 10.08
C THR A 93 -2.82 -8.07 8.66
N LEU A 94 -2.31 -8.89 7.74
CA LEU A 94 -2.16 -8.48 6.34
C LEU A 94 -3.50 -8.23 5.65
N LEU A 95 -4.50 -9.06 5.90
CA LEU A 95 -5.86 -8.86 5.38
C LEU A 95 -6.45 -7.53 5.87
N ARG A 96 -6.28 -7.19 7.15
CA ARG A 96 -6.72 -5.90 7.69
C ARG A 96 -6.02 -4.73 7.00
N TRP A 97 -4.69 -4.79 6.82
CA TRP A 97 -3.95 -3.77 6.06
C TRP A 97 -4.46 -3.67 4.63
N MET A 98 -4.73 -4.80 3.98
CA MET A 98 -5.23 -4.82 2.61
C MET A 98 -6.59 -4.13 2.50
N PHE A 99 -7.54 -4.39 3.42
CA PHE A 99 -8.84 -3.73 3.41
C PHE A 99 -8.71 -2.21 3.53
N VAL A 100 -7.94 -1.72 4.49
CA VAL A 100 -7.71 -0.28 4.65
C VAL A 100 -7.04 0.34 3.42
N VAL A 101 -6.05 -0.35 2.85
CA VAL A 101 -5.36 0.12 1.63
C VAL A 101 -6.33 0.18 0.45
N LEU A 102 -7.19 -0.84 0.27
CA LEU A 102 -8.20 -0.86 -0.77
C LEU A 102 -9.21 0.25 -0.60
N GLU A 103 -9.78 0.40 0.58
CA GLU A 103 -10.79 1.42 0.89
C GLU A 103 -10.26 2.83 0.68
N VAL A 104 -9.15 3.16 1.33
CA VAL A 104 -8.54 4.48 1.23
C VAL A 104 -8.02 4.74 -0.18
N GLY A 105 -7.37 3.75 -0.80
CA GLY A 105 -6.84 3.87 -2.14
C GLY A 105 -7.91 4.10 -3.20
N HIS A 106 -9.01 3.33 -3.18
CA HIS A 106 -10.15 3.54 -4.08
C HIS A 106 -10.79 4.92 -3.87
N ALA A 107 -11.06 5.29 -2.61
CA ALA A 107 -11.65 6.59 -2.32
C ALA A 107 -10.78 7.76 -2.84
N ILE A 108 -9.45 7.66 -2.71
CA ILE A 108 -8.51 8.65 -3.27
C ILE A 108 -8.56 8.68 -4.79
N ILE A 109 -8.60 7.51 -5.45
CA ILE A 109 -8.65 7.43 -6.91
C ILE A 109 -9.95 8.07 -7.43
N GLU A 110 -11.11 7.74 -6.84
CA GLU A 110 -12.39 8.32 -7.23
C GLU A 110 -12.45 9.81 -6.93
N LEU A 111 -11.97 10.25 -5.77
CA LEU A 111 -11.83 11.67 -5.44
C LEU A 111 -11.01 12.43 -6.49
N ARG A 112 -9.91 11.85 -6.96
CA ARG A 112 -9.07 12.45 -8.01
C ARG A 112 -9.76 12.45 -9.38
N LYS A 113 -10.52 11.40 -9.72
CA LYS A 113 -11.33 11.36 -10.94
C LYS A 113 -12.39 12.45 -10.93
N GLU A 114 -13.14 12.60 -9.83
CA GLU A 114 -14.12 13.66 -9.68
C GLU A 114 -13.49 15.05 -9.86
N GLN A 115 -12.33 15.29 -9.25
CA GLN A 115 -11.63 16.56 -9.42
C GLN A 115 -11.18 16.85 -10.86
N ALA A 116 -10.89 15.79 -11.64
CA ALA A 116 -10.43 15.94 -13.02
C ALA A 116 -11.56 16.25 -14.02
N ILE A 117 -12.81 15.89 -13.71
CA ILE A 117 -13.98 16.12 -14.58
C ILE A 117 -14.81 17.34 -14.19
N LEU A 118 -14.37 18.10 -13.20
CA LEU A 118 -15.09 19.29 -12.75
C LEU A 118 -15.22 20.31 -13.90
N PRO A 119 -16.40 20.94 -14.03
CA PRO A 119 -16.62 21.96 -15.04
C PRO A 119 -15.77 23.22 -14.75
N VAL A 120 -15.55 24.03 -15.80
CA VAL A 120 -14.82 25.29 -15.66
C VAL A 120 -15.73 26.31 -14.97
N HIS A 121 -15.54 26.48 -13.66
CA HIS A 121 -16.28 27.45 -12.88
C HIS A 121 -15.40 27.96 -11.71
N PRO A 122 -15.55 29.21 -11.24
CA PRO A 122 -14.73 29.75 -10.14
C PRO A 122 -14.72 28.93 -8.86
N CYS A 123 -15.86 28.31 -8.46
CA CYS A 123 -15.93 27.47 -7.27
C CYS A 123 -15.11 26.18 -7.38
N TYR A 124 -14.73 25.77 -8.61
CA TYR A 124 -13.88 24.60 -8.87
C TYR A 124 -12.46 24.95 -9.27
N ALA A 125 -12.07 26.22 -9.26
CA ALA A 125 -10.72 26.64 -9.63
C ALA A 125 -9.65 25.95 -8.75
N GLU A 126 -8.46 25.76 -9.30
CA GLU A 126 -7.36 25.11 -8.54
C GLU A 126 -6.89 25.91 -7.32
N SER A 127 -7.12 27.22 -7.33
CA SER A 127 -6.83 28.15 -6.22
C SER A 127 -7.79 28.02 -5.05
N GLN A 128 -8.90 27.31 -5.21
CA GLN A 128 -9.90 27.18 -4.16
C GLN A 128 -9.35 26.55 -2.88
N PRO A 129 -9.75 27.04 -1.70
CA PRO A 129 -9.27 26.55 -0.40
C PRO A 129 -9.50 25.04 -0.19
N TRP A 130 -10.63 24.52 -0.68
CA TRP A 130 -10.95 23.10 -0.55
C TRP A 130 -9.98 22.21 -1.35
N ARG A 131 -9.53 22.64 -2.55
CA ARG A 131 -8.51 21.90 -3.31
C ARG A 131 -7.15 21.90 -2.61
N GLN A 132 -6.80 23.01 -1.96
CA GLN A 132 -5.58 23.07 -1.15
C GLN A 132 -5.68 22.15 0.06
N ALA A 133 -6.83 22.11 0.74
CA ALA A 133 -7.07 21.23 1.86
C ALA A 133 -6.95 19.75 1.46
N ILE A 134 -7.49 19.33 0.30
CA ILE A 134 -7.33 17.98 -0.22
C ILE A 134 -5.85 17.67 -0.52
N ARG A 135 -5.07 18.60 -1.06
CA ARG A 135 -3.63 18.40 -1.26
C ARG A 135 -2.87 18.21 0.07
N VAL A 136 -3.25 18.97 1.10
CA VAL A 136 -2.68 18.82 2.46
C VAL A 136 -3.05 17.44 3.03
N MET A 137 -4.31 17.04 2.91
CA MET A 137 -4.80 15.73 3.31
C MET A 137 -4.02 14.59 2.59
N GLY A 138 -3.83 14.70 1.28
CA GLY A 138 -3.04 13.71 0.53
C GLY A 138 -1.63 13.55 1.07
N ARG A 139 -0.94 14.66 1.43
CA ARG A 139 0.38 14.60 2.06
C ARG A 139 0.37 13.98 3.45
N ALA A 140 -0.67 14.26 4.24
CA ALA A 140 -0.82 13.68 5.57
C ALA A 140 -1.07 12.17 5.51
N LEU A 141 -1.94 11.73 4.59
CA LEU A 141 -2.17 10.31 4.31
C LEU A 141 -0.89 9.62 3.81
N ALA A 142 -0.15 10.24 2.89
CA ALA A 142 1.11 9.68 2.43
C ALA A 142 2.10 9.44 3.58
N ARG A 143 2.22 10.39 4.50
CA ARG A 143 3.06 10.23 5.70
C ARG A 143 2.56 9.12 6.62
N LEU A 144 1.25 9.02 6.84
CA LEU A 144 0.65 7.97 7.65
C LEU A 144 0.99 6.58 7.10
N PHE A 145 0.81 6.36 5.80
CA PHE A 145 1.07 5.05 5.19
C PHE A 145 2.55 4.74 5.01
N LEU A 146 3.42 5.75 4.90
CA LEU A 146 4.87 5.55 4.93
C LEU A 146 5.39 5.21 6.34
N GLN A 147 4.91 5.94 7.33
CA GLN A 147 5.36 5.85 8.72
C GLN A 147 4.15 5.80 9.66
N PRO A 148 3.50 4.63 9.81
CA PRO A 148 2.35 4.48 10.68
C PRO A 148 2.72 4.79 12.13
N SER A 149 2.07 5.81 12.69
CA SER A 149 2.20 6.21 14.09
C SER A 149 0.95 6.94 14.54
N VAL A 150 0.66 6.94 15.83
CA VAL A 150 -0.48 7.67 16.41
C VAL A 150 -0.47 9.14 15.98
N ALA A 151 0.68 9.81 16.06
CA ALA A 151 0.81 11.21 15.68
C ALA A 151 0.52 11.46 14.18
N ASN A 152 0.93 10.56 13.28
CA ASN A 152 0.61 10.69 11.87
C ASN A 152 -0.85 10.35 11.57
N HIS A 153 -1.45 9.43 12.33
CA HIS A 153 -2.86 9.09 12.23
C HIS A 153 -3.75 10.29 12.65
N GLU A 154 -3.46 10.92 13.79
CA GLU A 154 -4.15 12.11 14.25
C GLU A 154 -4.02 13.28 13.24
N ARG A 155 -2.82 13.49 12.71
CA ARG A 155 -2.59 14.52 11.67
C ARG A 155 -3.38 14.22 10.39
N ALA A 156 -3.48 12.97 10.00
CA ALA A 156 -4.27 12.58 8.84
C ALA A 156 -5.77 12.82 9.08
N LEU A 157 -6.31 12.46 10.25
CA LEU A 157 -7.69 12.74 10.64
C LEU A 157 -8.00 14.24 10.63
N VAL A 158 -7.16 15.04 11.27
CA VAL A 158 -7.33 16.52 11.28
C VAL A 158 -7.31 17.08 9.85
N ALA A 159 -6.43 16.57 8.98
CA ALA A 159 -6.37 17.02 7.59
C ALA A 159 -7.60 16.62 6.77
N VAL A 160 -8.17 15.41 7.03
CA VAL A 160 -9.42 14.96 6.39
C VAL A 160 -10.60 15.83 6.87
N ASP A 161 -10.73 16.04 8.19
CA ASP A 161 -11.79 16.89 8.76
C ASP A 161 -11.71 18.33 8.25
N HIS A 162 -10.49 18.86 8.11
CA HIS A 162 -10.28 20.17 7.50
C HIS A 162 -10.72 20.20 6.02
N ALA A 163 -10.40 19.15 5.25
CA ALA A 163 -10.82 19.06 3.85
C ALA A 163 -12.35 19.00 3.73
N ILE A 164 -13.02 18.21 4.57
CA ILE A 164 -14.48 18.13 4.64
C ILE A 164 -15.08 19.50 4.92
N SER A 165 -14.60 20.19 5.96
CA SER A 165 -15.10 21.52 6.35
C SER A 165 -14.93 22.55 5.23
N ARG A 166 -13.81 22.51 4.48
CA ARG A 166 -13.56 23.41 3.36
C ARG A 166 -14.46 23.13 2.16
N VAL A 167 -14.75 21.85 1.87
CA VAL A 167 -15.72 21.49 0.83
C VAL A 167 -17.12 21.96 1.23
N GLN A 168 -17.54 21.74 2.48
CA GLN A 168 -18.84 22.17 2.99
C GLN A 168 -19.04 23.68 2.97
N ALA A 169 -17.98 24.44 3.22
CA ALA A 169 -18.01 25.89 3.20
C ALA A 169 -18.00 26.50 1.79
N THR A 170 -17.89 25.66 0.75
CA THR A 170 -17.87 26.13 -0.64
C THR A 170 -19.29 26.12 -1.20
N ASP A 171 -19.79 27.28 -1.60
CA ASP A 171 -21.11 27.42 -2.22
C ASP A 171 -21.06 26.91 -3.67
N GLU A 172 -21.96 25.98 -4.00
CA GLU A 172 -22.10 25.38 -5.33
C GLU A 172 -23.43 25.83 -5.96
N PRO A 173 -23.42 26.86 -6.78
CA PRO A 173 -24.64 27.57 -7.17
C PRO A 173 -25.62 26.76 -8.01
N PHE A 174 -25.18 25.64 -8.60
CA PHE A 174 -26.00 24.84 -9.54
C PHE A 174 -26.49 23.52 -8.97
N ALA A 175 -26.08 23.12 -7.79
CA ALA A 175 -26.37 21.81 -7.24
C ALA A 175 -27.71 21.77 -6.50
N ARG A 176 -28.79 21.46 -7.21
CA ARG A 176 -30.11 21.25 -6.57
C ARG A 176 -30.29 19.83 -6.00
N HIS A 177 -29.59 18.83 -6.57
CA HIS A 177 -29.69 17.43 -6.18
C HIS A 177 -28.29 16.82 -5.93
N PHE A 178 -28.22 15.76 -5.12
CA PHE A 178 -26.97 15.08 -4.78
C PHE A 178 -26.23 14.59 -6.03
N ASP A 179 -26.94 13.99 -6.98
CA ASP A 179 -26.34 13.42 -8.20
C ASP A 179 -25.73 14.48 -9.12
N THR A 180 -26.18 15.73 -9.02
CA THR A 180 -25.66 16.84 -9.84
C THR A 180 -24.53 17.61 -9.14
N SER A 181 -24.40 17.47 -7.82
CA SER A 181 -23.39 18.17 -7.02
C SER A 181 -22.06 17.44 -7.05
N ALA A 182 -21.08 18.01 -7.75
CA ALA A 182 -19.73 17.48 -7.76
C ALA A 182 -19.06 17.57 -6.39
N LEU A 183 -19.27 18.66 -5.64
CA LEU A 183 -18.71 18.83 -4.31
C LEU A 183 -19.30 17.86 -3.29
N ARG A 184 -20.56 17.48 -3.41
CA ARG A 184 -21.14 16.44 -2.56
C ARG A 184 -20.55 15.06 -2.83
N ARG A 185 -20.26 14.71 -4.10
CA ARG A 185 -19.53 13.49 -4.41
C ARG A 185 -18.11 13.51 -3.85
N VAL A 186 -17.40 14.63 -4.01
CA VAL A 186 -16.08 14.84 -3.37
C VAL A 186 -16.19 14.67 -1.86
N GLN A 187 -17.20 15.26 -1.22
CA GLN A 187 -17.43 15.14 0.22
C GLN A 187 -17.69 13.68 0.65
N SER A 188 -18.47 12.93 -0.12
CA SER A 188 -18.75 11.52 0.22
C SER A 188 -17.48 10.68 0.26
N TYR A 189 -16.54 10.88 -0.69
CA TYR A 189 -15.24 10.19 -0.66
C TYR A 189 -14.38 10.62 0.52
N LEU A 190 -14.42 11.89 0.91
CA LEU A 190 -13.71 12.36 2.12
C LEU A 190 -14.26 11.72 3.39
N HIS A 191 -15.60 11.62 3.52
CA HIS A 191 -16.23 10.91 4.63
C HIS A 191 -15.89 9.43 4.64
N PHE A 192 -15.83 8.80 3.48
CA PHE A 192 -15.43 7.40 3.37
C PHE A 192 -13.98 7.20 3.85
N ILE A 193 -13.04 8.05 3.43
CA ILE A 193 -11.65 8.03 3.93
C ILE A 193 -11.64 8.20 5.45
N ARG A 194 -12.41 9.17 5.98
CA ARG A 194 -12.52 9.41 7.43
C ARG A 194 -12.98 8.16 8.18
N THR A 195 -14.02 7.51 7.70
CA THR A 195 -14.59 6.29 8.31
C THR A 195 -13.58 5.16 8.30
N SER A 196 -12.87 4.95 7.19
CA SER A 196 -11.82 3.91 7.10
C SER A 196 -10.65 4.18 8.05
N LEU A 197 -10.31 5.46 8.31
CA LEU A 197 -9.28 5.80 9.31
C LEU A 197 -9.73 5.58 10.74
N LEU A 198 -11.03 5.73 11.01
CA LEU A 198 -11.62 5.58 12.36
C LEU A 198 -12.08 4.15 12.66
N ASP A 199 -11.98 3.22 11.72
CA ASP A 199 -12.39 1.84 11.93
C ASP A 199 -11.58 1.20 13.08
N PRO A 200 -12.23 0.78 14.18
CA PRO A 200 -11.55 0.17 15.32
C PRO A 200 -10.91 -1.19 15.00
N GLN A 201 -11.34 -1.85 13.92
CA GLN A 201 -10.76 -3.10 13.45
C GLN A 201 -9.55 -2.88 12.53
N SER A 202 -9.33 -1.63 12.11
CA SER A 202 -8.19 -1.25 11.29
C SER A 202 -6.86 -1.43 12.04
N PRO A 203 -5.77 -1.83 11.35
CA PRO A 203 -4.43 -1.79 11.96
C PRO A 203 -4.02 -0.37 12.37
N LEU A 204 -4.67 0.66 11.82
CA LEU A 204 -4.43 2.06 12.19
C LEU A 204 -4.93 2.40 13.61
N ALA A 205 -5.91 1.66 14.14
CA ALA A 205 -6.38 1.83 15.52
C ALA A 205 -5.41 1.25 16.57
N GLN A 206 -4.47 0.41 16.15
CA GLN A 206 -3.52 -0.30 17.02
C GLN A 206 -2.07 0.17 16.82
N LEU A 207 -1.88 1.40 16.35
CA LEU A 207 -0.56 1.93 16.07
C LEU A 207 0.26 2.10 17.37
N PRO A 208 1.58 1.82 17.33
CA PRO A 208 2.44 2.10 18.47
C PRO A 208 2.51 3.61 18.72
N PRO A 209 2.63 4.04 19.98
CA PRO A 209 2.93 5.43 20.30
C PRO A 209 4.17 5.87 19.53
N ALA A 210 4.22 7.15 19.15
CA ALA A 210 5.39 7.68 18.47
C ALA A 210 6.63 7.33 19.30
N GLN A 211 7.54 6.55 18.71
CA GLN A 211 8.86 6.37 19.31
C GLN A 211 9.52 7.75 19.34
N GLY A 212 9.59 8.35 20.54
CA GLY A 212 10.38 9.55 20.76
C GLY A 212 11.78 9.27 20.22
N LEU A 213 12.35 10.20 19.46
CA LEU A 213 13.79 10.17 19.19
C LEU A 213 14.46 9.93 20.54
N PRO A 214 15.40 8.97 20.65
CA PRO A 214 16.23 8.92 21.84
C PRO A 214 16.87 10.30 21.97
N ASP A 215 16.67 10.92 23.13
CA ASP A 215 17.35 12.15 23.49
C ASP A 215 18.84 11.93 23.20
N ALA A 216 19.36 12.68 22.25
CA ALA A 216 20.78 12.66 21.94
C ALA A 216 21.55 13.15 23.18
N PRO A 217 22.61 12.45 23.61
CA PRO A 217 23.41 12.84 24.74
C PRO A 217 24.14 14.17 24.54
#